data_3b68ce7264f281dd42b3eec2d44ee768
#
_entry.id   3b68ce7264f281dd42b3eec2d44ee768
#
_cell.length_a   1.000
_cell.length_b   1.000
_cell.length_c   1.000
_cell.angle_alpha   90.00
_cell.angle_beta   90.00
_cell.angle_gamma   90.00
#
_symmetry.space_group_name_H-M   'P 1'
#
loop_
_entity.id
_entity.type
_entity.pdbx_description
1 polymer ?
#
loop_
_entity_poly.entity_id
_entity_poly.type
_entity_poly.pdbx_seq_one_letter_code
_entity_poly.pdbx_strand_id
1 'polypeptide(L)'
;MDWYFVCLAPQKAVKISAFPFNVGRNPLGVSSVKIEDPSMSRAQFSLTKMLGQVYYVNKSKENPGLVDGLSVTGNLRLTEGVHVIQVGSTTMGVGTDCDAVSTAVAAQTVEHYMARAGGRELGPWTAEQLVQACENGVVSRDSKVWYAHDPSTVYAASDLVDFGPDPATTTVDDQIQGKRFATVDEGAVVELGETFKCPYCRTVCDIGDVLSVSVSPSLLGDSVLGEGVQSRFAPSSFTDNGLALDAEGGVCTDVACPRCHMAIPPDLLQLEQIVLSVVGTSGAGKSVFLASSIWQCRQMLKLRFDVGFRDLAPSWNTWIRAYEERLFFQQDDTKLQQIAKTDLQASNVSRSANLGGESVLLPMPSYFRLDGGSREKCLVVYDCAGEHFLPGADVHSSLVTLHTLSADAILFLFDPSADPRLWRMLDRGTGTASNFAQMQDVLLVELAAKAKKYMGNRSGRKLKQPLLFAISKADLLRNELAMAAEVYRPNLDGKLSLDVAALRKVSDETEAFLDRTVPEVSATARDISDDCWFIPVSALGHNPMKEGVRPCDIRPVWTELPIVFTLARKGLIATVNGTLQ
;
A
#
# COMPACT_ATOMS: atom_id res chain seq x y z
N MET A 1 31.70 5.62 36.16
CA MET A 1 31.58 5.78 34.72
C MET A 1 30.70 7.00 34.47
N ASP A 2 31.22 7.96 33.74
CA ASP A 2 30.50 9.20 33.40
C ASP A 2 29.58 8.94 32.23
N TRP A 3 28.41 9.56 32.23
CA TRP A 3 27.45 9.53 31.13
C TRP A 3 27.30 10.91 30.54
N TYR A 4 27.10 10.97 29.24
CA TYR A 4 26.92 12.19 28.47
C TYR A 4 25.60 12.14 27.71
N PHE A 5 24.95 13.29 27.61
CA PHE A 5 23.80 13.52 26.76
C PHE A 5 24.21 14.52 25.67
N VAL A 6 23.87 14.22 24.41
CA VAL A 6 24.14 15.08 23.26
C VAL A 6 22.87 15.26 22.45
N CYS A 7 22.59 16.49 22.03
CA CYS A 7 21.60 16.85 21.03
C CYS A 7 22.23 17.88 20.11
N LEU A 8 22.12 17.71 18.79
CA LEU A 8 22.73 18.63 17.81
C LEU A 8 21.78 19.75 17.39
N ALA A 9 20.47 19.54 17.51
CA ALA A 9 19.46 20.56 17.23
C ALA A 9 18.41 20.61 18.34
N PRO A 10 18.48 21.55 19.31
CA PRO A 10 19.51 22.56 19.52
C PRO A 10 20.84 21.96 20.03
N GLN A 11 21.94 22.56 19.66
CA GLN A 11 23.27 22.05 20.04
C GLN A 11 23.47 22.05 21.55
N LYS A 12 23.47 20.87 22.16
CA LYS A 12 23.68 20.66 23.59
C LYS A 12 24.47 19.38 23.83
N ALA A 13 25.60 19.52 24.51
CA ALA A 13 26.35 18.39 25.03
C ALA A 13 26.50 18.58 26.54
N VAL A 14 26.00 17.64 27.32
CA VAL A 14 25.90 17.75 28.79
C VAL A 14 26.45 16.47 29.44
N LYS A 15 27.41 16.65 30.35
CA LYS A 15 27.82 15.57 31.26
C LYS A 15 26.72 15.38 32.29
N ILE A 16 26.20 14.17 32.43
CA ILE A 16 25.14 13.85 33.40
C ILE A 16 25.77 13.73 34.79
N SER A 17 25.56 14.76 35.59
CA SER A 17 26.14 14.87 36.95
C SER A 17 25.28 14.19 38.02
N ALA A 18 23.98 14.02 37.76
CA ALA A 18 23.05 13.41 38.71
C ALA A 18 21.90 12.68 38.02
N PHE A 19 21.37 11.65 38.69
CA PHE A 19 20.17 10.90 38.26
C PHE A 19 19.03 11.09 39.26
N PRO A 20 17.75 11.16 38.85
CA PRO A 20 17.33 11.03 37.45
C PRO A 20 17.68 12.27 36.63
N PHE A 21 18.10 12.07 35.37
CA PHE A 21 18.33 13.11 34.40
C PHE A 21 17.13 13.19 33.47
N ASN A 22 16.41 14.32 33.45
CA ASN A 22 15.14 14.48 32.76
C ASN A 22 15.26 15.26 31.45
N VAL A 23 14.59 14.80 30.41
CA VAL A 23 14.58 15.44 29.10
C VAL A 23 13.15 15.66 28.64
N GLY A 24 12.87 16.82 28.07
CA GLY A 24 11.55 17.16 27.54
C GLY A 24 11.41 18.63 27.20
N ARG A 25 10.23 19.04 26.74
CA ARG A 25 9.94 20.43 26.41
C ARG A 25 9.89 21.34 27.64
N ASN A 26 9.49 20.82 28.81
CA ASN A 26 9.53 21.53 30.09
C ASN A 26 9.76 20.53 31.23
N PRO A 27 10.94 19.88 31.29
CA PRO A 27 11.22 18.85 32.28
C PRO A 27 11.42 19.50 33.67
N LEU A 28 10.97 18.78 34.71
CA LEU A 28 11.16 19.18 36.09
C LEU A 28 12.35 18.45 36.71
N GLY A 29 13.06 19.10 37.63
CA GLY A 29 14.16 18.50 38.39
C GLY A 29 15.48 19.26 38.24
N VAL A 30 16.40 19.00 39.20
CA VAL A 30 17.71 19.67 39.27
C VAL A 30 18.62 19.28 38.12
N SER A 31 18.51 18.02 37.63
CA SER A 31 19.27 17.53 36.50
C SER A 31 18.30 17.34 35.31
N SER A 32 18.24 18.34 34.44
CA SER A 32 17.31 18.31 33.30
C SER A 32 17.81 19.10 32.11
N VAL A 33 17.36 18.68 30.91
CA VAL A 33 17.60 19.39 29.64
C VAL A 33 16.26 19.69 28.98
N LYS A 34 16.06 21.00 28.69
CA LYS A 34 14.92 21.48 27.91
C LYS A 34 15.28 21.41 26.41
N ILE A 35 14.40 20.77 25.64
CA ILE A 35 14.45 20.70 24.17
C ILE A 35 13.16 21.35 23.64
N GLU A 36 13.29 22.40 22.84
CA GLU A 36 12.18 23.17 22.30
C GLU A 36 11.66 22.55 20.97
N ASP A 37 11.21 21.31 21.04
CA ASP A 37 10.56 20.61 19.92
C ASP A 37 9.08 20.45 20.23
N PRO A 38 8.16 20.94 19.38
CA PRO A 38 6.72 20.81 19.58
C PRO A 38 6.23 19.35 19.66
N SER A 39 6.93 18.42 19.03
CA SER A 39 6.61 16.99 19.08
C SER A 39 6.97 16.33 20.41
N MET A 40 7.81 16.96 21.23
CA MET A 40 8.19 16.45 22.54
C MET A 40 7.16 16.75 23.62
N SER A 41 6.92 15.79 24.49
CA SER A 41 6.13 15.98 25.71
C SER A 41 6.85 16.90 26.72
N ARG A 42 6.09 17.51 27.64
CA ARG A 42 6.68 18.34 28.73
C ARG A 42 7.76 17.58 29.51
N ALA A 43 7.47 16.32 29.86
CA ALA A 43 8.44 15.35 30.35
C ALA A 43 8.44 14.19 29.35
N GLN A 44 9.50 14.05 28.57
CA GLN A 44 9.54 13.06 27.47
C GLN A 44 10.12 11.73 27.98
N PHE A 45 11.28 11.79 28.60
CA PHE A 45 11.91 10.63 29.22
C PHE A 45 12.82 11.05 30.37
N SER A 46 13.26 10.09 31.16
CA SER A 46 14.34 10.27 32.13
C SER A 46 15.35 9.14 32.03
N LEU A 47 16.62 9.48 32.30
CA LEU A 47 17.65 8.49 32.57
C LEU A 47 17.70 8.29 34.08
N THR A 48 17.59 7.04 34.52
CA THR A 48 17.56 6.70 35.95
C THR A 48 18.62 5.65 36.25
N LYS A 49 19.35 5.81 37.34
CA LYS A 49 20.35 4.84 37.77
C LYS A 49 19.80 3.92 38.85
N MET A 50 19.75 2.62 38.60
CA MET A 50 19.30 1.60 39.55
C MET A 50 20.33 0.46 39.60
N LEU A 51 20.76 0.08 40.80
CA LEU A 51 21.74 -0.98 41.01
C LEU A 51 23.04 -0.83 40.19
N GLY A 52 23.50 0.41 40.02
CA GLY A 52 24.70 0.73 39.23
C GLY A 52 24.49 0.82 37.71
N GLN A 53 23.31 0.48 37.20
CA GLN A 53 22.97 0.47 35.78
C GLN A 53 22.05 1.64 35.41
N VAL A 54 22.18 2.14 34.19
CA VAL A 54 21.37 3.24 33.68
C VAL A 54 20.21 2.70 32.84
N TYR A 55 19.04 3.28 33.05
CA TYR A 55 17.81 2.95 32.36
C TYR A 55 17.24 4.20 31.67
N TYR A 56 16.83 4.04 30.44
CA TYR A 56 15.89 4.96 29.78
C TYR A 56 14.50 4.66 30.33
N VAL A 57 13.79 5.67 30.78
CA VAL A 57 12.43 5.57 31.32
C VAL A 57 11.53 6.50 30.53
N ASN A 58 10.66 5.93 29.70
CA ASN A 58 9.69 6.73 28.95
C ASN A 58 8.69 7.39 29.88
N LYS A 59 8.41 8.68 29.66
CA LYS A 59 7.44 9.49 30.43
C LYS A 59 6.26 9.94 29.56
N SER A 60 6.39 9.85 28.23
CA SER A 60 5.33 10.22 27.30
C SER A 60 4.39 9.05 27.04
N LYS A 61 3.08 9.30 27.15
CA LYS A 61 2.05 8.31 26.80
C LYS A 61 1.68 8.35 25.31
N GLU A 62 1.78 9.53 24.71
CA GLU A 62 1.28 9.79 23.35
C GLU A 62 2.37 9.64 22.29
N ASN A 63 3.64 9.89 22.64
CA ASN A 63 4.75 9.86 21.71
C ASN A 63 5.97 9.17 22.36
N PRO A 64 6.02 7.83 22.39
CA PRO A 64 7.17 7.11 22.90
C PRO A 64 8.40 7.38 22.05
N GLY A 65 9.58 7.49 22.70
CA GLY A 65 10.84 7.63 21.98
C GLY A 65 11.30 6.30 21.35
N LEU A 66 12.04 6.42 20.26
CA LEU A 66 12.82 5.30 19.70
C LEU A 66 14.21 5.32 20.34
N VAL A 67 14.66 4.22 20.88
CA VAL A 67 16.04 4.04 21.36
C VAL A 67 16.70 2.97 20.50
N ASP A 68 17.76 3.34 19.79
CA ASP A 68 18.44 2.49 18.81
C ASP A 68 17.45 1.87 17.78
N GLY A 69 16.48 2.67 17.34
CA GLY A 69 15.44 2.25 16.39
C GLY A 69 14.27 1.47 17.00
N LEU A 70 14.31 1.15 18.31
CA LEU A 70 13.24 0.40 18.99
C LEU A 70 12.30 1.33 19.74
N SER A 71 10.99 1.23 19.52
CA SER A 71 9.99 2.00 20.25
C SER A 71 9.90 1.55 21.71
N VAL A 72 10.15 2.48 22.65
CA VAL A 72 10.20 2.20 24.09
C VAL A 72 9.04 2.88 24.81
N THR A 73 8.03 2.11 25.16
CA THR A 73 6.86 2.59 25.91
C THR A 73 7.02 2.50 27.44
N GLY A 74 8.06 1.85 27.92
CA GLY A 74 8.34 1.62 29.35
C GLY A 74 9.78 1.98 29.72
N ASN A 75 10.47 1.03 30.37
CA ASN A 75 11.84 1.17 30.79
C ASN A 75 12.75 0.26 29.93
N LEU A 76 13.87 0.81 29.48
CA LEU A 76 14.90 0.07 28.75
C LEU A 76 16.25 0.23 29.48
N ARG A 77 16.91 -0.89 29.75
CA ARG A 77 18.28 -0.87 30.28
C ARG A 77 19.25 -0.44 29.18
N LEU A 78 20.05 0.58 29.44
CA LEU A 78 21.12 1.01 28.56
C LEU A 78 22.42 0.26 28.94
N THR A 79 23.09 -0.29 27.94
CA THR A 79 24.40 -0.94 28.09
C THR A 79 25.52 0.11 28.06
N GLU A 80 26.74 -0.32 28.34
CA GLU A 80 27.90 0.54 28.11
C GLU A 80 28.09 0.72 26.59
N GLY A 81 28.14 1.97 26.14
CA GLY A 81 28.27 2.30 24.72
C GLY A 81 27.52 3.60 24.38
N VAL A 82 27.12 3.69 23.13
CA VAL A 82 26.36 4.80 22.58
C VAL A 82 24.94 4.34 22.26
N HIS A 83 23.96 5.09 22.69
CA HIS A 83 22.55 4.91 22.36
C HIS A 83 21.99 6.16 21.69
N VAL A 84 21.33 5.99 20.56
CA VAL A 84 20.65 7.08 19.87
C VAL A 84 19.16 7.06 20.18
N ILE A 85 18.63 8.22 20.55
CA ILE A 85 17.24 8.41 20.95
C ILE A 85 16.58 9.37 19.96
N GLN A 86 15.49 8.95 19.35
CA GLN A 86 14.69 9.79 18.45
C GLN A 86 13.30 10.04 19.04
N VAL A 87 12.87 11.29 19.02
CA VAL A 87 11.52 11.71 19.43
C VAL A 87 11.02 12.75 18.44
N GLY A 88 10.01 12.41 17.66
CA GLY A 88 9.55 13.29 16.58
C GLY A 88 10.68 13.56 15.59
N SER A 89 10.98 14.84 15.35
CA SER A 89 12.07 15.29 14.48
C SER A 89 13.42 15.42 15.19
N THR A 90 13.46 15.27 16.52
CA THR A 90 14.70 15.47 17.29
C THR A 90 15.44 14.17 17.51
N THR A 91 16.72 14.15 17.10
CA THR A 91 17.68 13.06 17.36
C THR A 91 18.65 13.48 18.48
N MET A 92 18.78 12.61 19.46
CA MET A 92 19.61 12.80 20.65
C MET A 92 20.44 11.55 20.90
N GLY A 93 21.47 11.67 21.71
CA GLY A 93 22.27 10.50 22.10
C GLY A 93 22.62 10.52 23.58
N VAL A 94 22.88 9.34 24.12
CA VAL A 94 23.41 9.12 25.45
C VAL A 94 24.48 8.04 25.41
N GLY A 95 25.51 8.19 26.22
CA GLY A 95 26.57 7.19 26.27
C GLY A 95 27.68 7.57 27.24
N THR A 96 28.71 6.75 27.27
CA THR A 96 29.85 6.90 28.19
C THR A 96 31.02 7.66 27.57
N ASP A 97 30.98 7.95 26.28
CA ASP A 97 31.96 8.74 25.52
C ASP A 97 31.25 9.84 24.74
N CYS A 98 31.56 11.10 25.03
CA CYS A 98 30.87 12.26 24.45
C CYS A 98 31.11 12.39 22.93
N ASP A 99 32.32 12.12 22.46
CA ASP A 99 32.67 12.24 21.05
C ASP A 99 32.04 11.14 20.21
N ALA A 100 32.03 9.91 20.75
CA ALA A 100 31.35 8.78 20.13
C ALA A 100 29.83 9.01 20.05
N VAL A 101 29.22 9.57 21.10
CA VAL A 101 27.79 9.94 21.11
C VAL A 101 27.50 11.03 20.09
N SER A 102 28.33 12.07 20.02
CA SER A 102 28.19 13.17 19.06
C SER A 102 28.25 12.67 17.62
N THR A 103 29.22 11.81 17.33
CA THR A 103 29.39 11.19 16.00
C THR A 103 28.18 10.34 15.61
N ALA A 104 27.67 9.51 16.54
CA ALA A 104 26.50 8.65 16.29
C ALA A 104 25.22 9.46 16.08
N VAL A 105 25.03 10.55 16.84
CA VAL A 105 23.88 11.46 16.66
C VAL A 105 23.98 12.17 15.32
N ALA A 106 25.17 12.66 14.94
CA ALA A 106 25.39 13.32 13.66
C ALA A 106 25.08 12.38 12.48
N ALA A 107 25.49 11.12 12.56
CA ALA A 107 25.26 10.12 11.51
C ALA A 107 23.76 9.77 11.32
N GLN A 108 22.93 9.97 12.35
CA GLN A 108 21.49 9.68 12.31
C GLN A 108 20.61 10.94 12.32
N THR A 109 21.20 12.12 12.47
CA THR A 109 20.44 13.37 12.37
C THR A 109 20.13 13.63 10.91
N VAL A 110 18.86 13.55 10.55
CA VAL A 110 18.39 13.96 9.24
C VAL A 110 18.51 15.49 9.17
N GLU A 111 19.30 16.01 8.22
CA GLU A 111 19.38 17.44 7.98
C GLU A 111 18.01 17.95 7.53
N HIS A 112 17.55 19.03 8.18
CA HIS A 112 16.32 19.69 7.82
C HIS A 112 16.62 21.08 7.25
N TYR A 113 15.89 21.40 6.20
CA TYR A 113 16.06 22.63 5.43
C TYR A 113 14.85 23.53 5.63
N MET A 114 15.11 24.83 5.73
CA MET A 114 14.13 25.90 5.71
C MET A 114 14.30 26.67 4.40
N ALA A 115 13.20 27.15 3.83
CA ALA A 115 13.26 28.00 2.66
C ALA A 115 12.42 29.26 2.85
N ARG A 116 12.74 30.33 2.13
CA ARG A 116 11.92 31.55 2.06
C ARG A 116 11.41 31.69 0.64
N ALA A 117 10.09 31.47 0.47
CA ALA A 117 9.39 31.62 -0.81
C ALA A 117 8.11 32.42 -0.59
N GLY A 118 7.79 33.33 -1.53
CA GLY A 118 6.59 34.17 -1.44
C GLY A 118 6.55 35.07 -0.20
N GLY A 119 7.72 35.41 0.40
CA GLY A 119 7.80 36.20 1.65
C GLY A 119 7.53 35.45 2.93
N ARG A 120 7.33 34.12 2.86
CA ARG A 120 7.09 33.24 4.03
C ARG A 120 8.25 32.28 4.23
N GLU A 121 8.45 31.85 5.48
CA GLU A 121 9.39 30.78 5.81
C GLU A 121 8.64 29.45 5.81
N LEU A 122 9.19 28.49 5.05
CA LEU A 122 8.63 27.18 4.79
C LEU A 122 9.61 26.11 5.28
N GLY A 123 9.11 24.97 5.68
CA GLY A 123 9.86 23.88 6.28
C GLY A 123 9.49 23.70 7.78
N PRO A 124 10.25 22.92 8.58
CA PRO A 124 11.47 22.21 8.18
C PRO A 124 11.22 21.00 7.28
N TRP A 125 12.04 20.79 6.27
CA TRP A 125 11.98 19.71 5.31
C TRP A 125 13.24 18.84 5.33
N THR A 126 13.11 17.54 5.07
CA THR A 126 14.26 16.69 4.72
C THR A 126 14.81 17.08 3.35
N ALA A 127 15.99 16.60 2.99
CA ALA A 127 16.57 16.83 1.66
C ALA A 127 15.61 16.39 0.54
N GLU A 128 14.96 15.22 0.67
CA GLU A 128 13.98 14.70 -0.27
C GLU A 128 12.74 15.61 -0.37
N GLN A 129 12.24 16.10 0.77
CA GLN A 129 11.12 17.03 0.80
C GLN A 129 11.46 18.39 0.23
N LEU A 130 12.70 18.86 0.42
CA LEU A 130 13.19 20.10 -0.21
C LEU A 130 13.26 19.93 -1.73
N VAL A 131 13.83 18.82 -2.23
CA VAL A 131 13.85 18.50 -3.67
C VAL A 131 12.41 18.50 -4.21
N GLN A 132 11.51 17.83 -3.53
CA GLN A 132 10.11 17.77 -3.93
C GLN A 132 9.42 19.15 -3.89
N ALA A 133 9.77 20.01 -2.93
CA ALA A 133 9.27 21.38 -2.88
C ALA A 133 9.83 22.25 -4.04
N CYS A 134 11.07 21.99 -4.48
CA CYS A 134 11.65 22.61 -5.66
C CYS A 134 11.00 22.10 -6.94
N GLU A 135 10.84 20.81 -7.10
CA GLU A 135 10.16 20.16 -8.22
C GLU A 135 8.70 20.63 -8.36
N ASN A 136 8.03 20.81 -7.22
CA ASN A 136 6.65 21.32 -7.18
C ASN A 136 6.53 22.85 -7.35
N GLY A 137 7.65 23.55 -7.57
CA GLY A 137 7.65 25.00 -7.75
C GLY A 137 7.36 25.83 -6.50
N VAL A 138 7.27 25.19 -5.33
CA VAL A 138 7.10 25.88 -4.03
C VAL A 138 8.35 26.66 -3.66
N VAL A 139 9.52 26.12 -4.00
CA VAL A 139 10.82 26.74 -3.84
C VAL A 139 11.41 26.93 -5.23
N SER A 140 11.56 28.19 -5.63
CA SER A 140 12.16 28.53 -6.92
C SER A 140 13.70 28.48 -6.86
N ARG A 141 14.36 28.46 -8.03
CA ARG A 141 15.81 28.43 -8.20
C ARG A 141 16.54 29.46 -7.35
N ASP A 142 15.98 30.68 -7.24
CA ASP A 142 16.58 31.79 -6.49
C ASP A 142 16.05 31.89 -5.04
N SER A 143 15.21 30.97 -4.59
CA SER A 143 14.72 30.95 -3.22
C SER A 143 15.86 30.75 -2.25
N LYS A 144 15.81 31.48 -1.13
CA LYS A 144 16.80 31.34 -0.05
C LYS A 144 16.51 30.11 0.77
N VAL A 145 17.50 29.23 0.91
CA VAL A 145 17.42 27.97 1.67
C VAL A 145 18.53 27.96 2.71
N TRP A 146 18.24 27.48 3.90
CA TRP A 146 19.20 27.32 4.98
C TRP A 146 18.91 26.08 5.80
N TYR A 147 19.90 25.60 6.53
CA TYR A 147 19.68 24.49 7.48
C TYR A 147 18.85 24.96 8.66
N ALA A 148 17.85 24.18 9.07
CA ALA A 148 16.97 24.53 10.19
C ALA A 148 17.72 24.78 11.52
N HIS A 149 18.90 24.17 11.68
CA HIS A 149 19.77 24.34 12.86
C HIS A 149 20.80 25.49 12.71
N ASP A 150 21.04 25.99 11.49
CA ASP A 150 21.96 27.11 11.22
C ASP A 150 21.35 28.13 10.24
N PRO A 151 20.51 29.05 10.73
CA PRO A 151 19.89 30.07 9.88
C PRO A 151 20.87 31.18 9.45
N SER A 152 22.12 31.15 9.89
CA SER A 152 23.14 32.14 9.52
C SER A 152 23.75 31.88 8.16
N THR A 153 23.78 30.63 7.71
CA THR A 153 24.32 30.23 6.41
C THR A 153 23.18 30.00 5.43
N VAL A 154 23.02 30.89 4.45
CA VAL A 154 21.92 30.89 3.48
C VAL A 154 22.45 30.57 2.09
N TYR A 155 21.85 29.63 1.42
CA TYR A 155 22.15 29.18 0.05
C TYR A 155 21.03 29.62 -0.89
N ALA A 156 21.32 29.70 -2.20
CA ALA A 156 20.27 29.66 -3.20
C ALA A 156 19.80 28.21 -3.36
N ALA A 157 18.51 28.00 -3.63
CA ALA A 157 18.00 26.65 -3.82
C ALA A 157 18.75 25.90 -4.95
N SER A 158 19.17 26.63 -5.99
CA SER A 158 19.99 26.10 -7.10
C SER A 158 21.39 25.60 -6.68
N ASP A 159 21.88 25.99 -5.51
CA ASP A 159 23.17 25.51 -4.99
C ASP A 159 23.05 24.17 -4.28
N LEU A 160 21.84 23.79 -3.89
CA LEU A 160 21.54 22.58 -3.12
C LEU A 160 20.74 21.54 -3.91
N VAL A 161 19.97 21.98 -4.90
CA VAL A 161 19.08 21.13 -5.71
C VAL A 161 19.33 21.43 -7.20
N ASP A 162 19.42 20.39 -8.02
CA ASP A 162 19.54 20.53 -9.48
C ASP A 162 18.16 20.85 -10.09
N PHE A 163 18.01 22.05 -10.65
CA PHE A 163 16.80 22.52 -11.33
C PHE A 163 16.83 22.28 -12.86
N GLY A 164 17.85 21.60 -13.38
CA GLY A 164 18.05 21.49 -14.82
C GLY A 164 18.44 22.83 -15.50
N PRO A 165 18.47 22.91 -16.84
CA PRO A 165 18.85 24.12 -17.58
C PRO A 165 17.87 25.27 -17.36
N ASP A 166 18.40 26.50 -17.31
CA ASP A 166 17.62 27.72 -17.03
C ASP A 166 16.64 28.03 -18.18
N PRO A 167 15.33 28.14 -17.91
CA PRO A 167 14.33 28.46 -18.94
C PRO A 167 14.47 29.86 -19.56
N ALA A 168 15.32 30.76 -18.99
CA ALA A 168 15.55 32.10 -19.52
C ALA A 168 16.36 32.13 -20.84
N THR A 169 16.87 30.99 -21.32
CA THR A 169 17.63 30.89 -22.57
C THR A 169 16.87 30.30 -23.75
N THR A 170 15.58 29.98 -23.59
CA THR A 170 14.74 29.48 -24.69
C THR A 170 13.74 30.54 -25.12
N THR A 171 13.84 30.97 -26.37
CA THR A 171 12.98 31.97 -27.01
C THR A 171 11.54 31.47 -27.13
N VAL A 172 10.63 32.37 -26.78
CA VAL A 172 9.18 32.24 -26.84
C VAL A 172 8.73 32.01 -28.27
N ASP A 173 8.14 30.90 -28.58
CA ASP A 173 7.02 30.74 -29.49
C ASP A 173 6.36 29.38 -29.20
N ASP A 174 5.21 29.43 -28.55
CA ASP A 174 4.03 28.61 -28.80
C ASP A 174 3.05 28.73 -27.61
N GLN A 175 2.20 29.74 -27.73
CA GLN A 175 0.93 29.75 -27.02
C GLN A 175 -0.02 28.78 -27.74
N ILE A 176 -0.16 27.58 -27.20
CA ILE A 176 -1.26 26.69 -27.53
C ILE A 176 -2.11 26.45 -26.28
N GLN A 177 -3.36 26.90 -26.38
CA GLN A 177 -4.44 26.64 -25.44
C GLN A 177 -4.66 25.13 -25.30
N GLY A 178 -4.47 24.60 -24.07
CA GLY A 178 -4.83 23.25 -23.69
C GLY A 178 -4.36 23.01 -22.26
N LYS A 179 -5.29 22.73 -21.37
CA LYS A 179 -5.00 22.39 -19.98
C LYS A 179 -4.06 21.17 -19.95
N ARG A 180 -2.81 21.37 -19.57
CA ARG A 180 -1.80 20.29 -19.42
C ARG A 180 -1.46 20.14 -17.95
N PHE A 181 -1.58 18.91 -17.43
CA PHE A 181 -0.96 18.51 -16.18
C PHE A 181 0.44 17.99 -16.49
N ALA A 182 1.46 18.59 -15.88
CA ALA A 182 2.84 18.14 -16.06
C ALA A 182 3.12 16.91 -15.18
N THR A 183 3.53 15.82 -15.79
CA THR A 183 4.21 14.72 -15.10
C THR A 183 5.70 14.84 -15.36
N VAL A 184 6.49 14.69 -14.30
CA VAL A 184 7.94 14.76 -14.37
C VAL A 184 8.47 13.46 -14.96
N ASP A 185 8.68 13.47 -16.28
CA ASP A 185 9.70 12.70 -16.97
C ASP A 185 9.94 13.38 -18.33
N GLU A 186 11.09 13.99 -18.49
CA GLU A 186 11.44 14.69 -19.72
C GLU A 186 11.58 13.69 -20.87
N GLY A 187 10.64 13.72 -21.81
CA GLY A 187 10.84 13.06 -23.10
C GLY A 187 9.64 12.46 -23.79
N ALA A 188 8.50 12.25 -23.14
CA ALA A 188 7.31 11.75 -23.81
C ALA A 188 6.12 12.69 -23.63
N VAL A 189 5.68 13.32 -24.71
CA VAL A 189 4.35 13.93 -24.78
C VAL A 189 3.35 12.79 -24.71
N VAL A 190 2.80 12.52 -23.53
CA VAL A 190 1.72 11.55 -23.37
C VAL A 190 0.43 12.30 -23.71
N GLU A 191 -0.24 11.94 -24.81
CA GLU A 191 -1.60 12.37 -25.05
C GLU A 191 -2.48 11.84 -23.93
N LEU A 192 -2.97 12.73 -23.07
CA LEU A 192 -3.99 12.41 -22.08
C LEU A 192 -5.25 11.96 -22.82
N GLY A 193 -5.79 10.80 -22.46
CA GLY A 193 -7.13 10.42 -22.89
C GLY A 193 -8.14 11.47 -22.47
N GLU A 194 -9.21 11.63 -23.21
CA GLU A 194 -10.26 12.59 -22.85
C GLU A 194 -11.00 12.21 -21.58
N THR A 195 -11.04 10.90 -21.26
CA THR A 195 -11.81 10.34 -20.14
C THR A 195 -11.00 9.32 -19.35
N PHE A 196 -11.35 9.16 -18.07
CA PHE A 196 -10.83 8.09 -17.21
C PHE A 196 -11.99 7.34 -16.51
N LYS A 197 -11.75 6.11 -16.10
CA LYS A 197 -12.70 5.33 -15.32
C LYS A 197 -12.31 5.37 -13.85
N CYS A 198 -13.16 5.96 -13.00
CA CYS A 198 -12.88 6.04 -11.58
C CYS A 198 -12.71 4.65 -10.95
N PRO A 199 -11.62 4.38 -10.21
CA PRO A 199 -11.41 3.07 -9.57
C PRO A 199 -12.42 2.81 -8.43
N TYR A 200 -13.02 3.84 -7.85
CA TYR A 200 -13.94 3.68 -6.71
C TYR A 200 -15.41 3.55 -7.11
N CYS A 201 -15.94 4.41 -7.94
CA CYS A 201 -17.36 4.38 -8.33
C CYS A 201 -17.60 3.83 -9.74
N ARG A 202 -16.55 3.46 -10.47
CA ARG A 202 -16.56 2.91 -11.85
C ARG A 202 -17.23 3.82 -12.88
N THR A 203 -17.51 5.06 -12.55
CA THR A 203 -18.02 6.04 -13.50
C THR A 203 -16.91 6.46 -14.46
N VAL A 204 -17.25 6.61 -15.73
CA VAL A 204 -16.39 7.25 -16.71
C VAL A 204 -16.59 8.76 -16.56
N CYS A 205 -15.49 9.48 -16.34
CA CYS A 205 -15.48 10.93 -16.14
C CYS A 205 -14.52 11.58 -17.13
N ASP A 206 -14.80 12.81 -17.51
CA ASP A 206 -13.86 13.60 -18.28
C ASP A 206 -12.68 14.03 -17.40
N ILE A 207 -11.47 13.99 -17.93
CA ILE A 207 -10.27 14.42 -17.19
C ILE A 207 -10.36 15.90 -16.82
N GLY A 208 -11.03 16.70 -17.65
CA GLY A 208 -11.26 18.12 -17.38
C GLY A 208 -12.14 18.42 -16.15
N ASP A 209 -12.95 17.45 -15.71
CA ASP A 209 -13.87 17.59 -14.57
C ASP A 209 -13.26 17.09 -13.24
N VAL A 210 -12.03 16.58 -13.27
CA VAL A 210 -11.34 16.08 -12.07
C VAL A 210 -11.18 17.18 -11.03
N LEU A 211 -11.51 16.86 -9.78
CA LEU A 211 -11.38 17.79 -8.66
C LEU A 211 -9.96 17.75 -8.11
N SER A 212 -9.53 18.86 -7.52
CA SER A 212 -8.32 18.91 -6.68
C SER A 212 -8.67 18.69 -5.22
N VAL A 213 -7.74 18.09 -4.46
CA VAL A 213 -7.87 17.90 -3.02
C VAL A 213 -7.10 19.00 -2.32
N SER A 214 -7.75 19.77 -1.44
CA SER A 214 -7.08 20.84 -0.69
C SER A 214 -6.02 20.25 0.27
N VAL A 215 -4.95 21.00 0.49
CA VAL A 215 -3.87 20.62 1.40
C VAL A 215 -3.88 21.45 2.68
N SER A 216 -4.50 22.62 2.67
CA SER A 216 -4.57 23.52 3.82
C SER A 216 -5.42 22.92 4.94
N PRO A 217 -4.91 22.82 6.19
CA PRO A 217 -5.60 22.12 7.29
C PRO A 217 -6.96 22.71 7.69
N SER A 218 -7.21 23.99 7.37
CA SER A 218 -8.47 24.69 7.63
C SER A 218 -9.56 24.36 6.63
N LEU A 219 -9.20 23.86 5.43
CA LEU A 219 -10.14 23.54 4.35
C LEU A 219 -10.65 22.10 4.50
N LEU A 220 -11.43 21.89 5.57
CA LEU A 220 -12.10 20.64 5.85
C LEU A 220 -13.58 20.71 5.46
N GLY A 221 -14.12 19.54 5.14
CA GLY A 221 -15.51 19.37 4.76
C GLY A 221 -15.69 19.07 3.29
N ASP A 222 -16.39 17.98 3.00
CA ASP A 222 -16.73 17.55 1.65
C ASP A 222 -18.18 17.07 1.60
N SER A 223 -18.92 17.49 0.59
CA SER A 223 -20.36 17.20 0.45
C SER A 223 -20.67 15.72 0.27
N VAL A 224 -19.71 14.91 -0.17
CA VAL A 224 -19.86 13.48 -0.43
C VAL A 224 -19.20 12.63 0.65
N LEU A 225 -18.02 13.04 1.12
CA LEU A 225 -17.21 12.25 2.06
C LEU A 225 -17.35 12.68 3.53
N GLY A 226 -18.04 13.80 3.78
CA GLY A 226 -18.32 14.32 5.14
C GLY A 226 -17.32 15.33 5.65
N GLU A 227 -17.53 15.78 6.90
CA GLU A 227 -16.85 16.94 7.48
C GLU A 227 -15.37 16.71 7.86
N GLY A 228 -14.98 15.46 8.09
CA GLY A 228 -13.64 15.10 8.59
C GLY A 228 -12.57 14.91 7.51
N VAL A 229 -12.82 15.31 6.28
CA VAL A 229 -11.89 15.15 5.15
C VAL A 229 -11.55 16.48 4.51
N GLN A 230 -10.42 16.56 3.85
CA GLN A 230 -10.00 17.73 3.08
C GLN A 230 -11.06 18.06 2.00
N SER A 231 -11.25 19.33 1.72
CA SER A 231 -12.20 19.80 0.72
C SER A 231 -11.78 19.37 -0.69
N ARG A 232 -12.76 19.03 -1.55
CA ARG A 232 -12.58 18.80 -2.98
C ARG A 232 -13.20 19.95 -3.75
N PHE A 233 -12.47 20.46 -4.73
CA PHE A 233 -12.90 21.64 -5.47
C PHE A 233 -12.45 21.59 -6.94
N ALA A 234 -13.22 22.25 -7.81
CA ALA A 234 -12.78 22.50 -9.17
C ALA A 234 -11.74 23.62 -9.16
N PRO A 235 -10.49 23.37 -9.60
CA PRO A 235 -9.44 24.37 -9.49
C PRO A 235 -9.71 25.57 -10.44
N SER A 236 -9.55 26.78 -9.91
CA SER A 236 -9.65 28.04 -10.65
C SER A 236 -8.35 28.83 -10.68
N SER A 237 -7.40 28.46 -9.81
CA SER A 237 -6.09 29.10 -9.69
C SER A 237 -5.01 28.05 -9.75
N PHE A 238 -3.91 28.36 -10.44
CA PHE A 238 -2.82 27.44 -10.69
C PHE A 238 -1.47 28.10 -10.44
N THR A 239 -0.46 27.33 -10.08
CA THR A 239 0.93 27.75 -10.11
C THR A 239 1.39 27.93 -11.57
N ASP A 240 2.56 28.55 -11.76
CA ASP A 240 3.17 28.67 -13.09
C ASP A 240 3.41 27.31 -13.77
N ASN A 241 3.60 26.25 -12.98
CA ASN A 241 3.79 24.87 -13.45
C ASN A 241 2.45 24.12 -13.64
N GLY A 242 1.31 24.79 -13.52
CA GLY A 242 -0.01 24.22 -13.77
C GLY A 242 -0.58 23.38 -12.62
N LEU A 243 0.04 23.39 -11.41
CA LEU A 243 -0.54 22.75 -10.23
C LEU A 243 -1.67 23.60 -9.65
N ALA A 244 -2.75 22.95 -9.21
CA ALA A 244 -3.89 23.65 -8.63
C ALA A 244 -3.53 24.30 -7.28
N LEU A 245 -4.11 25.46 -7.00
CA LEU A 245 -4.02 26.14 -5.71
C LEU A 245 -5.35 26.07 -4.99
N ASP A 246 -5.34 25.74 -3.71
CA ASP A 246 -6.52 25.82 -2.86
C ASP A 246 -6.84 27.28 -2.44
N ALA A 247 -7.96 27.46 -1.74
CA ALA A 247 -8.44 28.81 -1.35
C ALA A 247 -7.46 29.58 -0.44
N GLU A 248 -6.50 28.90 0.21
CA GLU A 248 -5.47 29.50 1.06
C GLU A 248 -4.11 29.60 0.34
N GLY A 249 -4.04 29.21 -0.95
CA GLY A 249 -2.82 29.22 -1.75
C GLY A 249 -1.95 27.99 -1.56
N GLY A 250 -2.45 26.93 -0.93
CA GLY A 250 -1.77 25.64 -0.81
C GLY A 250 -1.71 24.93 -2.17
N VAL A 251 -0.54 24.39 -2.54
CA VAL A 251 -0.32 23.66 -3.79
C VAL A 251 -0.89 22.26 -3.69
N CYS A 252 -1.89 21.94 -4.50
CA CYS A 252 -2.59 20.66 -4.50
C CYS A 252 -2.02 19.74 -5.57
N THR A 253 -1.51 18.58 -5.14
CA THR A 253 -0.98 17.52 -6.01
C THR A 253 -1.95 16.36 -6.18
N ASP A 254 -2.82 16.12 -5.20
CA ASP A 254 -3.80 15.05 -5.24
C ASP A 254 -5.06 15.47 -5.99
N VAL A 255 -5.59 14.55 -6.77
CA VAL A 255 -6.82 14.73 -7.54
C VAL A 255 -7.93 13.81 -7.04
N ALA A 256 -9.17 14.14 -7.32
CA ALA A 256 -10.32 13.36 -6.88
C ALA A 256 -11.37 13.19 -7.99
N CYS A 257 -12.12 12.09 -7.91
CA CYS A 257 -13.22 11.82 -8.81
C CYS A 257 -14.33 12.88 -8.65
N PRO A 258 -14.87 13.47 -9.74
CA PRO A 258 -15.93 14.47 -9.65
C PRO A 258 -17.26 13.93 -9.13
N ARG A 259 -17.46 12.59 -9.14
CA ARG A 259 -18.69 11.96 -8.65
C ARG A 259 -18.61 11.46 -7.21
N CYS A 260 -17.59 10.69 -6.86
CA CYS A 260 -17.51 10.10 -5.53
C CYS A 260 -16.52 10.80 -4.60
N HIS A 261 -15.83 11.81 -5.08
CA HIS A 261 -14.87 12.64 -4.35
C HIS A 261 -13.68 11.87 -3.73
N MET A 262 -13.57 10.56 -4.00
CA MET A 262 -12.40 9.78 -3.57
C MET A 262 -11.15 10.28 -4.28
N ALA A 263 -10.09 10.49 -3.50
CA ALA A 263 -8.79 10.85 -4.05
C ALA A 263 -8.23 9.73 -4.92
N ILE A 264 -7.57 10.09 -6.01
CA ILE A 264 -7.03 9.17 -7.02
C ILE A 264 -5.55 9.50 -7.20
N PRO A 265 -4.66 8.51 -7.32
CA PRO A 265 -3.29 8.78 -7.75
C PRO A 265 -3.30 9.51 -9.09
N PRO A 266 -2.65 10.68 -9.24
CA PRO A 266 -2.68 11.46 -10.48
C PRO A 266 -2.23 10.67 -11.71
N ASP A 267 -1.21 9.84 -11.56
CA ASP A 267 -0.70 8.98 -12.63
C ASP A 267 -1.76 8.03 -13.22
N LEU A 268 -2.75 7.65 -12.40
CA LEU A 268 -3.82 6.74 -12.84
C LEU A 268 -4.70 7.33 -13.95
N LEU A 269 -4.74 8.66 -14.07
CA LEU A 269 -5.50 9.35 -15.13
C LEU A 269 -4.93 9.06 -16.53
N GLN A 270 -3.65 8.68 -16.61
CA GLN A 270 -2.93 8.44 -17.87
C GLN A 270 -2.76 6.96 -18.19
N LEU A 271 -3.01 6.08 -17.20
CA LEU A 271 -2.72 4.66 -17.30
C LEU A 271 -3.98 3.84 -17.61
N GLU A 272 -3.85 2.92 -18.56
CA GLU A 272 -4.87 1.90 -18.78
C GLU A 272 -4.95 0.98 -17.54
N GLN A 273 -6.14 0.86 -16.98
CA GLN A 273 -6.38 0.04 -15.79
C GLN A 273 -6.65 -1.41 -16.17
N ILE A 274 -5.93 -2.32 -15.53
CA ILE A 274 -6.21 -3.77 -15.53
C ILE A 274 -6.74 -4.12 -14.13
N VAL A 275 -7.94 -4.64 -14.05
CA VAL A 275 -8.66 -4.81 -12.78
C VAL A 275 -8.76 -6.28 -12.39
N LEU A 276 -8.23 -6.63 -11.22
CA LEU A 276 -8.41 -7.93 -10.59
C LEU A 276 -9.21 -7.76 -9.29
N SER A 277 -10.34 -8.45 -9.20
CA SER A 277 -11.16 -8.46 -7.98
C SER A 277 -11.03 -9.79 -7.25
N VAL A 278 -10.66 -9.75 -5.98
CA VAL A 278 -10.49 -10.94 -5.13
C VAL A 278 -11.69 -11.05 -4.19
N VAL A 279 -12.37 -12.19 -4.25
CA VAL A 279 -13.57 -12.51 -3.46
C VAL A 279 -13.33 -13.79 -2.68
N GLY A 280 -13.91 -13.90 -1.49
CA GLY A 280 -13.85 -15.10 -0.65
C GLY A 280 -14.32 -14.77 0.75
N THR A 281 -14.66 -15.78 1.52
CA THR A 281 -15.15 -15.60 2.89
C THR A 281 -14.11 -15.00 3.83
N SER A 282 -14.57 -14.46 4.95
CA SER A 282 -13.67 -14.12 6.05
C SER A 282 -12.90 -15.38 6.50
N GLY A 283 -11.59 -15.24 6.70
CA GLY A 283 -10.73 -16.38 7.06
C GLY A 283 -10.23 -17.25 5.90
N ALA A 284 -10.67 -17.03 4.65
CA ALA A 284 -10.15 -17.72 3.48
C ALA A 284 -8.67 -17.37 3.17
N GLY A 285 -8.10 -16.40 3.89
CA GLY A 285 -6.70 -16.01 3.75
C GLY A 285 -6.43 -14.98 2.65
N LYS A 286 -7.45 -14.22 2.20
CA LYS A 286 -7.34 -13.24 1.09
C LYS A 286 -6.17 -12.27 1.23
N SER A 287 -6.05 -11.61 2.38
CA SER A 287 -4.99 -10.59 2.59
C SER A 287 -3.59 -11.21 2.61
N VAL A 288 -3.44 -12.40 3.22
CA VAL A 288 -2.17 -13.15 3.20
C VAL A 288 -1.86 -13.64 1.79
N PHE A 289 -2.87 -14.12 1.06
CA PHE A 289 -2.73 -14.51 -0.34
C PHE A 289 -2.29 -13.34 -1.21
N LEU A 290 -2.95 -12.18 -1.09
CA LEU A 290 -2.59 -10.98 -1.85
C LEU A 290 -1.18 -10.52 -1.54
N ALA A 291 -0.78 -10.45 -0.27
CA ALA A 291 0.59 -10.10 0.10
C ALA A 291 1.61 -11.06 -0.49
N SER A 292 1.35 -12.37 -0.44
CA SER A 292 2.21 -13.39 -1.05
C SER A 292 2.24 -13.29 -2.57
N SER A 293 1.09 -13.00 -3.21
CA SER A 293 0.96 -12.80 -4.66
C SER A 293 1.76 -11.58 -5.13
N ILE A 294 1.61 -10.45 -4.46
CA ILE A 294 2.33 -9.21 -4.79
C ILE A 294 3.83 -9.39 -4.57
N TRP A 295 4.22 -10.00 -3.45
CA TRP A 295 5.63 -10.30 -3.19
C TRP A 295 6.25 -11.18 -4.27
N GLN A 296 5.57 -12.27 -4.69
CA GLN A 296 6.03 -13.12 -5.80
C GLN A 296 6.12 -12.34 -7.11
N CYS A 297 5.14 -11.51 -7.42
CA CYS A 297 5.15 -10.66 -8.61
C CYS A 297 6.35 -9.71 -8.62
N ARG A 298 6.70 -9.08 -7.47
CA ARG A 298 7.89 -8.24 -7.35
C ARG A 298 9.18 -8.99 -7.63
N GLN A 299 9.26 -10.27 -7.20
CA GLN A 299 10.46 -11.10 -7.38
C GLN A 299 10.62 -11.59 -8.82
N MET A 300 9.53 -11.88 -9.52
CA MET A 300 9.65 -12.66 -10.75
C MET A 300 9.19 -11.95 -12.02
N LEU A 301 8.26 -10.98 -11.98
CA LEU A 301 7.68 -10.42 -13.21
C LEU A 301 8.74 -9.77 -14.09
N LYS A 302 9.61 -8.90 -13.56
CA LYS A 302 10.66 -8.28 -14.37
C LYS A 302 11.71 -9.30 -14.82
N LEU A 303 12.15 -10.15 -13.92
CA LEU A 303 13.22 -11.11 -14.22
C LEU A 303 12.79 -12.18 -15.22
N ARG A 304 11.59 -12.73 -15.05
CA ARG A 304 11.14 -13.91 -15.80
C ARG A 304 10.22 -13.60 -16.96
N PHE A 305 9.42 -12.52 -16.90
CA PHE A 305 8.44 -12.17 -17.92
C PHE A 305 8.72 -10.83 -18.61
N ASP A 306 9.77 -10.13 -18.20
CA ASP A 306 10.13 -8.79 -18.65
C ASP A 306 9.04 -7.72 -18.47
N VAL A 307 8.20 -7.91 -17.47
CA VAL A 307 7.17 -6.95 -17.08
C VAL A 307 7.60 -6.27 -15.78
N GLY A 308 7.90 -4.96 -15.84
CA GLY A 308 8.17 -4.16 -14.63
C GLY A 308 6.94 -4.15 -13.73
N PHE A 309 7.15 -4.28 -12.40
CA PHE A 309 6.09 -4.32 -11.41
C PHE A 309 6.51 -3.56 -10.16
N ARG A 310 5.85 -2.44 -9.90
CA ARG A 310 6.14 -1.57 -8.76
C ARG A 310 4.88 -0.92 -8.22
N ASP A 311 4.91 -0.41 -6.99
CA ASP A 311 3.80 0.40 -6.49
C ASP A 311 3.63 1.64 -7.38
N LEU A 312 2.39 1.99 -7.71
CA LEU A 312 2.11 3.26 -8.39
C LEU A 312 2.47 4.43 -7.47
N ALA A 313 2.01 4.35 -6.21
CA ALA A 313 2.44 5.23 -5.13
C ALA A 313 2.43 4.44 -3.81
N PRO A 314 3.54 4.42 -3.04
CA PRO A 314 3.65 3.61 -1.81
C PRO A 314 2.59 3.92 -0.76
N SER A 315 2.19 5.18 -0.63
CA SER A 315 1.16 5.63 0.32
C SER A 315 -0.22 5.01 0.09
N TRP A 316 -0.52 4.59 -1.14
CA TRP A 316 -1.80 3.97 -1.50
C TRP A 316 -1.84 2.46 -1.25
N ASN A 317 -0.68 1.82 -1.03
CA ASN A 317 -0.54 0.38 -0.82
C ASN A 317 -0.11 0.00 0.60
N THR A 318 -0.27 0.90 1.58
CA THR A 318 0.24 0.75 2.95
C THR A 318 -0.19 -0.55 3.62
N TRP A 319 -1.45 -0.97 3.43
CA TRP A 319 -1.96 -2.18 4.06
C TRP A 319 -1.29 -3.46 3.52
N ILE A 320 -1.09 -3.56 2.20
CA ILE A 320 -0.41 -4.70 1.57
C ILE A 320 1.06 -4.75 2.00
N ARG A 321 1.73 -3.59 2.04
CA ARG A 321 3.10 -3.48 2.51
C ARG A 321 3.26 -3.95 3.96
N ALA A 322 2.33 -3.58 4.84
CA ALA A 322 2.35 -4.04 6.22
C ALA A 322 2.25 -5.58 6.35
N TYR A 323 1.50 -6.24 5.45
CA TYR A 323 1.49 -7.70 5.36
C TYR A 323 2.78 -8.27 4.77
N GLU A 324 3.30 -7.68 3.69
CA GLU A 324 4.59 -8.08 3.09
C GLU A 324 5.73 -7.99 4.13
N GLU A 325 5.79 -6.88 4.89
CA GLU A 325 6.79 -6.68 5.94
C GLU A 325 6.74 -7.76 7.01
N ARG A 326 5.54 -8.12 7.48
CA ARG A 326 5.36 -9.17 8.49
C ARG A 326 5.75 -10.55 7.98
N LEU A 327 5.44 -10.85 6.71
CA LEU A 327 5.63 -12.19 6.15
C LEU A 327 7.04 -12.40 5.57
N PHE A 328 7.67 -11.36 4.98
CA PHE A 328 8.84 -11.53 4.13
C PHE A 328 10.03 -10.65 4.48
N PHE A 329 9.85 -9.54 5.22
CA PHE A 329 10.91 -8.57 5.48
C PHE A 329 11.30 -8.46 6.96
N GLN A 330 11.26 -9.58 7.69
CA GLN A 330 11.69 -9.60 9.08
C GLN A 330 13.21 -9.75 9.19
N GLN A 331 13.84 -8.99 10.09
CA GLN A 331 15.28 -9.10 10.36
C GLN A 331 15.68 -10.48 10.89
N ASP A 332 14.81 -11.10 11.68
CA ASP A 332 14.95 -12.46 12.17
C ASP A 332 13.79 -13.30 11.61
N ASP A 333 14.05 -13.95 10.50
CA ASP A 333 13.06 -14.74 9.74
C ASP A 333 12.74 -16.08 10.41
N THR A 334 13.45 -16.42 11.49
CA THR A 334 13.21 -17.64 12.29
C THR A 334 12.16 -17.44 13.38
N LYS A 335 11.86 -16.18 13.75
CA LYS A 335 10.86 -15.87 14.77
C LYS A 335 9.45 -16.05 14.25
N LEU A 336 8.60 -16.63 15.11
CA LEU A 336 7.18 -16.79 14.83
C LEU A 336 6.48 -15.41 14.73
N GLN A 337 5.82 -15.18 13.61
CA GLN A 337 4.98 -14.02 13.36
C GLN A 337 3.51 -14.41 13.46
N GLN A 338 2.76 -13.70 14.27
CA GLN A 338 1.31 -13.90 14.33
C GLN A 338 0.67 -13.36 13.05
N ILE A 339 -0.09 -14.21 12.37
CA ILE A 339 -0.96 -13.77 11.28
C ILE A 339 -2.17 -13.10 11.91
N ALA A 340 -2.13 -11.77 12.01
CA ALA A 340 -3.29 -11.01 12.50
C ALA A 340 -4.49 -11.29 11.60
N LYS A 341 -5.64 -11.59 12.20
CA LYS A 341 -6.91 -11.55 11.48
C LYS A 341 -7.09 -10.13 10.95
N THR A 342 -7.44 -10.01 9.68
CA THR A 342 -7.78 -8.71 9.09
C THR A 342 -8.91 -8.11 9.89
N ASP A 343 -8.67 -6.96 10.51
CA ASP A 343 -9.69 -6.26 11.27
C ASP A 343 -10.66 -5.66 10.24
N LEU A 344 -11.86 -6.23 10.16
CA LEU A 344 -12.90 -5.88 9.17
C LEU A 344 -13.38 -4.43 9.31
N GLN A 345 -13.08 -3.78 10.44
CA GLN A 345 -13.37 -2.36 10.68
C GLN A 345 -12.25 -1.43 10.20
N ALA A 346 -11.16 -1.99 9.65
CA ALA A 346 -10.09 -1.15 9.14
C ALA A 346 -10.58 -0.36 7.92
N SER A 347 -10.48 0.96 8.00
CA SER A 347 -10.70 1.95 6.93
C SER A 347 -9.96 1.67 5.62
N ASN A 348 -9.20 0.57 5.58
CA ASN A 348 -8.34 0.16 4.46
C ASN A 348 -9.05 -0.72 3.43
N VAL A 349 -10.27 -1.22 3.71
CA VAL A 349 -11.00 -2.14 2.81
C VAL A 349 -12.15 -1.44 2.11
N SER A 350 -12.81 -0.50 2.79
CA SER A 350 -13.91 0.28 2.20
C SER A 350 -14.05 1.63 2.92
N ARG A 351 -14.60 2.61 2.22
CA ARG A 351 -14.93 3.94 2.74
C ARG A 351 -16.37 4.30 2.40
N SER A 352 -17.08 4.89 3.35
CA SER A 352 -18.43 5.39 3.11
C SER A 352 -18.39 6.71 2.36
N ALA A 353 -19.29 6.86 1.39
CA ALA A 353 -19.53 8.10 0.65
C ALA A 353 -21.05 8.31 0.49
N ASN A 354 -21.49 9.56 0.47
CA ASN A 354 -22.88 9.90 0.23
C ASN A 354 -23.07 10.19 -1.27
N LEU A 355 -23.64 9.28 -2.01
CA LEU A 355 -23.90 9.42 -3.44
C LEU A 355 -25.40 9.58 -3.69
N GLY A 356 -25.81 10.81 -4.05
CA GLY A 356 -27.22 11.09 -4.35
C GLY A 356 -28.16 10.98 -3.16
N GLY A 357 -27.68 11.22 -1.94
CA GLY A 357 -28.47 11.10 -0.71
C GLY A 357 -28.41 9.71 -0.05
N GLU A 358 -27.76 8.73 -0.69
CA GLU A 358 -27.57 7.38 -0.13
C GLU A 358 -26.12 7.18 0.32
N SER A 359 -25.95 6.61 1.53
CA SER A 359 -24.63 6.19 2.00
C SER A 359 -24.23 4.91 1.30
N VAL A 360 -23.12 4.91 0.58
CA VAL A 360 -22.59 3.74 -0.13
C VAL A 360 -21.18 3.42 0.33
N LEU A 361 -20.81 2.14 0.30
CA LEU A 361 -19.45 1.69 0.56
C LEU A 361 -18.66 1.62 -0.74
N LEU A 362 -17.52 2.30 -0.77
CA LEU A 362 -16.56 2.30 -1.87
C LEU A 362 -15.38 1.39 -1.50
N PRO A 363 -15.02 0.39 -2.31
CA PRO A 363 -13.87 -0.46 -2.03
C PRO A 363 -12.57 0.34 -2.18
N MET A 364 -11.57 -0.01 -1.39
CA MET A 364 -10.23 0.59 -1.44
C MET A 364 -9.31 -0.32 -2.25
N PRO A 365 -8.90 0.08 -3.47
CA PRO A 365 -7.98 -0.69 -4.29
C PRO A 365 -6.53 -0.47 -3.93
N SER A 366 -5.67 -1.42 -4.35
CA SER A 366 -4.22 -1.26 -4.42
C SER A 366 -3.80 -1.07 -5.86
N TYR A 367 -2.75 -0.27 -6.09
CA TYR A 367 -2.32 0.19 -7.40
C TYR A 367 -0.87 -0.20 -7.68
N PHE A 368 -0.64 -0.88 -8.79
CA PHE A 368 0.70 -1.29 -9.23
C PHE A 368 0.94 -0.88 -10.66
N ARG A 369 2.02 -0.14 -10.90
CA ARG A 369 2.47 0.24 -12.22
C ARG A 369 3.10 -0.96 -12.91
N LEU A 370 2.75 -1.14 -14.17
CA LEU A 370 3.23 -2.21 -15.04
C LEU A 370 3.99 -1.60 -16.21
N ASP A 371 5.27 -1.92 -16.31
CA ASP A 371 6.14 -1.51 -17.42
C ASP A 371 6.37 -2.73 -18.31
N GLY A 372 5.60 -2.85 -19.36
CA GLY A 372 5.70 -3.98 -20.31
C GLY A 372 4.85 -3.71 -21.55
N GLY A 373 5.42 -3.89 -22.74
CA GLY A 373 4.73 -3.58 -23.99
C GLY A 373 4.91 -2.12 -24.44
N SER A 374 4.01 -1.63 -25.30
CA SER A 374 4.11 -0.31 -25.94
C SER A 374 3.70 0.87 -25.06
N ARG A 375 2.97 0.62 -23.97
CA ARG A 375 2.48 1.64 -23.02
C ARG A 375 2.47 1.07 -21.61
N GLU A 376 2.76 1.92 -20.63
CA GLU A 376 2.59 1.61 -19.21
C GLU A 376 1.11 1.40 -18.88
N LYS A 377 0.83 0.49 -17.95
CA LYS A 377 -0.51 0.20 -17.44
C LYS A 377 -0.53 0.19 -15.92
N CYS A 378 -1.72 0.18 -15.34
CA CYS A 378 -1.89 0.04 -13.89
C CYS A 378 -2.71 -1.22 -13.58
N LEU A 379 -2.13 -2.13 -12.79
CA LEU A 379 -2.92 -3.20 -12.16
C LEU A 379 -3.62 -2.62 -10.93
N VAL A 380 -4.94 -2.72 -10.92
CA VAL A 380 -5.82 -2.32 -9.82
C VAL A 380 -6.38 -3.56 -9.16
N VAL A 381 -6.04 -3.78 -7.89
CA VAL A 381 -6.44 -4.98 -7.15
C VAL A 381 -7.42 -4.61 -6.05
N TYR A 382 -8.59 -5.25 -6.03
CA TYR A 382 -9.58 -5.10 -4.97
C TYR A 382 -9.58 -6.33 -4.04
N ASP A 383 -9.41 -6.10 -2.74
CA ASP A 383 -9.71 -7.10 -1.70
C ASP A 383 -11.17 -6.90 -1.25
N CYS A 384 -12.08 -7.65 -1.85
CA CYS A 384 -13.51 -7.53 -1.54
C CYS A 384 -13.87 -8.40 -0.35
N ALA A 385 -14.39 -7.79 0.72
CA ALA A 385 -14.92 -8.52 1.85
C ALA A 385 -16.14 -9.36 1.42
N GLY A 386 -16.12 -10.65 1.71
CA GLY A 386 -17.19 -11.58 1.32
C GLY A 386 -18.56 -11.22 1.88
N GLU A 387 -18.59 -10.56 3.03
CA GLU A 387 -19.82 -10.13 3.68
C GLU A 387 -20.68 -9.19 2.82
N HIS A 388 -20.08 -8.45 1.89
CA HIS A 388 -20.82 -7.59 0.95
C HIS A 388 -21.65 -8.37 -0.07
N PHE A 389 -21.42 -9.67 -0.20
CA PHE A 389 -22.17 -10.53 -1.11
C PHE A 389 -23.23 -11.39 -0.40
N LEU A 390 -23.26 -11.41 0.93
CA LEU A 390 -24.21 -12.23 1.68
C LEU A 390 -25.66 -11.75 1.52
N PRO A 391 -26.66 -12.65 1.69
CA PRO A 391 -28.07 -12.30 1.70
C PRO A 391 -28.36 -11.22 2.75
N GLY A 392 -29.11 -10.17 2.36
CA GLY A 392 -29.44 -9.06 3.25
C GLY A 392 -28.34 -8.02 3.42
N ALA A 393 -27.18 -8.17 2.75
CA ALA A 393 -26.26 -7.07 2.59
C ALA A 393 -26.96 -5.95 1.79
N ASP A 394 -27.15 -4.81 2.45
CA ASP A 394 -27.95 -3.68 1.99
C ASP A 394 -27.55 -3.17 0.59
N VAL A 395 -28.41 -2.33 0.02
CA VAL A 395 -28.22 -1.58 -1.24
C VAL A 395 -26.85 -0.88 -1.28
N HIS A 396 -26.29 -0.55 -0.12
CA HIS A 396 -24.94 0.01 0.05
C HIS A 396 -23.79 -0.86 -0.50
N SER A 397 -24.02 -2.17 -0.66
CA SER A 397 -23.03 -3.10 -1.25
C SER A 397 -23.07 -3.17 -2.79
N SER A 398 -23.97 -2.42 -3.44
CA SER A 398 -24.17 -2.49 -4.90
C SER A 398 -22.92 -2.10 -5.70
N LEU A 399 -22.14 -1.13 -5.22
CA LEU A 399 -20.90 -0.71 -5.90
C LEU A 399 -19.78 -1.75 -5.76
N VAL A 400 -19.61 -2.38 -4.60
CA VAL A 400 -18.64 -3.47 -4.41
C VAL A 400 -18.94 -4.62 -5.38
N THR A 401 -20.22 -4.96 -5.53
CA THR A 401 -20.67 -5.94 -6.51
C THR A 401 -20.33 -5.52 -7.94
N LEU A 402 -20.59 -4.27 -8.30
CA LEU A 402 -20.28 -3.72 -9.62
C LEU A 402 -18.77 -3.78 -9.94
N HIS A 403 -17.90 -3.48 -8.97
CA HIS A 403 -16.44 -3.59 -9.14
C HIS A 403 -16.05 -5.01 -9.49
N THR A 404 -16.54 -5.98 -8.71
CA THR A 404 -16.26 -7.40 -8.94
C THR A 404 -16.76 -7.85 -10.33
N LEU A 405 -18.01 -7.56 -10.67
CA LEU A 405 -18.61 -8.01 -11.92
C LEU A 405 -18.11 -7.24 -13.16
N SER A 406 -17.45 -6.11 -13.00
CA SER A 406 -16.84 -5.33 -14.09
C SER A 406 -15.31 -5.40 -14.10
N ALA A 407 -14.70 -6.27 -13.32
CA ALA A 407 -13.26 -6.54 -13.32
C ALA A 407 -12.83 -7.25 -14.61
N ASP A 408 -11.54 -7.18 -14.95
CA ASP A 408 -10.97 -7.93 -16.08
C ASP A 408 -10.80 -9.41 -15.76
N ALA A 409 -10.63 -9.74 -14.48
CA ALA A 409 -10.70 -11.09 -13.94
C ALA A 409 -11.27 -11.09 -12.51
N ILE A 410 -11.99 -12.14 -12.17
CA ILE A 410 -12.52 -12.37 -10.82
C ILE A 410 -11.75 -13.56 -10.23
N LEU A 411 -11.13 -13.36 -9.06
CA LEU A 411 -10.50 -14.42 -8.30
C LEU A 411 -11.38 -14.78 -7.10
N PHE A 412 -11.92 -15.99 -7.08
CA PHE A 412 -12.63 -16.52 -5.94
C PHE A 412 -11.73 -17.46 -5.13
N LEU A 413 -11.48 -17.13 -3.86
CA LEU A 413 -10.68 -17.93 -2.94
C LEU A 413 -11.58 -18.86 -2.12
N PHE A 414 -11.50 -20.15 -2.41
CA PHE A 414 -12.18 -21.21 -1.69
C PHE A 414 -11.24 -21.83 -0.65
N ASP A 415 -11.65 -21.87 0.62
CA ASP A 415 -10.89 -22.46 1.71
C ASP A 415 -11.33 -23.91 1.98
N PRO A 416 -10.52 -24.92 1.62
CA PRO A 416 -10.89 -26.32 1.84
C PRO A 416 -10.95 -26.68 3.34
N SER A 417 -10.23 -25.95 4.19
CA SER A 417 -10.25 -26.19 5.64
C SER A 417 -11.53 -25.77 6.30
N ALA A 418 -12.29 -24.90 5.65
CA ALA A 418 -13.60 -24.44 6.11
C ALA A 418 -14.74 -25.36 5.65
N ASP A 419 -14.52 -26.32 4.75
CA ASP A 419 -15.55 -27.22 4.21
C ASP A 419 -15.51 -28.60 4.88
N PRO A 420 -16.56 -29.00 5.62
CA PRO A 420 -16.59 -30.30 6.32
C PRO A 420 -16.45 -31.51 5.39
N ARG A 421 -16.88 -31.39 4.12
CA ARG A 421 -16.82 -32.48 3.13
C ARG A 421 -15.38 -32.85 2.78
N LEU A 422 -14.46 -31.88 2.87
CA LEU A 422 -13.06 -32.05 2.56
C LEU A 422 -12.20 -32.44 3.78
N TRP A 423 -12.71 -32.33 4.99
CA TRP A 423 -11.92 -32.54 6.22
C TRP A 423 -11.21 -33.88 6.32
N ARG A 424 -11.72 -34.94 5.72
CA ARG A 424 -11.10 -36.27 5.76
C ARG A 424 -9.88 -36.37 4.81
N MET A 425 -9.79 -35.48 3.84
CA MET A 425 -8.73 -35.45 2.84
C MET A 425 -7.59 -34.50 3.21
N LEU A 426 -7.84 -33.63 4.19
CA LEU A 426 -6.83 -32.64 4.58
C LEU A 426 -5.70 -33.29 5.35
N ASP A 427 -4.46 -32.97 4.97
CA ASP A 427 -3.27 -33.30 5.75
C ASP A 427 -3.23 -32.40 6.99
N ARG A 428 -3.78 -32.92 8.08
CA ARG A 428 -4.01 -32.17 9.32
C ARG A 428 -2.84 -32.30 10.29
N GLY A 429 -2.03 -31.25 10.37
CA GLY A 429 -1.43 -30.90 11.65
C GLY A 429 -2.46 -30.12 12.49
N THR A 430 -3.12 -30.75 13.43
CA THR A 430 -3.86 -30.17 14.60
C THR A 430 -4.65 -28.85 14.45
N GLY A 431 -5.23 -28.53 13.29
CA GLY A 431 -6.08 -27.34 13.11
C GLY A 431 -7.53 -27.56 13.56
N THR A 432 -8.11 -26.60 14.27
CA THR A 432 -9.54 -26.59 14.61
C THR A 432 -10.39 -26.21 13.40
N ALA A 433 -11.46 -26.98 13.15
CA ALA A 433 -12.47 -26.65 12.15
C ALA A 433 -13.05 -25.25 12.39
N SER A 434 -13.15 -24.45 11.36
CA SER A 434 -13.83 -23.15 11.43
C SER A 434 -15.32 -23.29 11.10
N ASN A 435 -16.18 -22.53 11.78
CA ASN A 435 -17.63 -22.54 11.59
C ASN A 435 -18.10 -21.83 10.30
N PHE A 436 -17.20 -21.63 9.31
CA PHE A 436 -17.46 -20.80 8.12
C PHE A 436 -17.86 -21.59 6.86
N ALA A 437 -18.05 -22.91 6.93
CA ALA A 437 -18.32 -23.75 5.76
C ALA A 437 -19.55 -23.34 4.96
N GLN A 438 -20.66 -23.09 5.66
CA GLN A 438 -21.93 -22.70 5.02
C GLN A 438 -21.85 -21.33 4.32
N MET A 439 -20.89 -20.50 4.69
CA MET A 439 -20.76 -19.16 4.12
C MET A 439 -20.12 -19.16 2.72
N GLN A 440 -19.26 -20.11 2.40
CA GLN A 440 -18.58 -20.15 1.08
C GLN A 440 -19.54 -20.51 -0.05
N ASP A 441 -20.37 -21.52 0.15
CA ASP A 441 -21.37 -21.94 -0.83
C ASP A 441 -22.42 -20.85 -1.02
N VAL A 442 -22.92 -20.25 0.07
CA VAL A 442 -23.85 -19.11 0.03
C VAL A 442 -23.23 -17.92 -0.71
N LEU A 443 -21.98 -17.58 -0.40
CA LEU A 443 -21.27 -16.49 -1.07
C LEU A 443 -21.16 -16.70 -2.58
N LEU A 444 -20.83 -17.92 -3.01
CA LEU A 444 -20.69 -18.27 -4.41
C LEU A 444 -22.06 -18.23 -5.14
N VAL A 445 -23.11 -18.75 -4.50
CA VAL A 445 -24.49 -18.69 -5.03
C VAL A 445 -24.98 -17.24 -5.16
N GLU A 446 -24.70 -16.39 -4.16
CA GLU A 446 -25.07 -14.98 -4.19
C GLU A 446 -24.28 -14.22 -5.26
N LEU A 447 -22.99 -14.53 -5.44
CA LEU A 447 -22.19 -13.97 -6.53
C LEU A 447 -22.78 -14.36 -7.89
N ALA A 448 -23.20 -15.62 -8.08
CA ALA A 448 -23.86 -16.08 -9.29
C ALA A 448 -25.19 -15.36 -9.52
N ALA A 449 -26.01 -15.20 -8.47
CA ALA A 449 -27.29 -14.48 -8.56
C ALA A 449 -27.09 -13.00 -8.93
N LYS A 450 -26.11 -12.33 -8.32
CA LYS A 450 -25.75 -10.95 -8.64
C LYS A 450 -25.19 -10.81 -10.05
N ALA A 451 -24.39 -11.79 -10.52
CA ALA A 451 -23.92 -11.84 -11.90
C ALA A 451 -25.09 -11.93 -12.90
N LYS A 452 -26.06 -12.81 -12.66
CA LYS A 452 -27.27 -12.92 -13.48
C LYS A 452 -28.06 -11.60 -13.51
N LYS A 453 -28.24 -10.96 -12.35
CA LYS A 453 -28.90 -9.65 -12.25
C LYS A 453 -28.16 -8.57 -13.02
N TYR A 454 -26.85 -8.51 -12.89
CA TYR A 454 -25.97 -7.58 -13.62
C TYR A 454 -26.11 -7.75 -15.13
N MET A 455 -26.23 -8.97 -15.62
CA MET A 455 -26.44 -9.30 -17.03
C MET A 455 -27.90 -9.09 -17.50
N GLY A 456 -28.75 -8.48 -16.67
CA GLY A 456 -30.14 -8.14 -17.01
C GLY A 456 -31.11 -9.33 -16.94
N ASN A 457 -30.90 -10.27 -16.04
CA ASN A 457 -31.75 -11.46 -15.77
C ASN A 457 -32.10 -12.29 -17.03
N ARG A 458 -31.28 -12.22 -18.09
CA ARG A 458 -31.52 -13.03 -19.29
C ARG A 458 -31.03 -14.45 -19.05
N SER A 459 -31.92 -15.41 -19.21
CA SER A 459 -31.61 -16.84 -19.06
C SER A 459 -30.44 -17.26 -19.93
N GLY A 460 -29.48 -18.00 -19.34
CA GLY A 460 -28.32 -18.54 -20.03
C GLY A 460 -27.16 -17.57 -20.30
N ARG A 461 -27.26 -16.29 -19.89
CA ARG A 461 -26.11 -15.36 -19.98
C ARG A 461 -25.22 -15.47 -18.75
N LYS A 462 -23.92 -15.63 -18.99
CA LYS A 462 -22.86 -15.62 -17.98
C LYS A 462 -21.93 -14.45 -18.23
N LEU A 463 -21.09 -14.17 -17.24
CA LEU A 463 -20.05 -13.15 -17.38
C LEU A 463 -19.04 -13.58 -18.47
N LYS A 464 -18.54 -12.60 -19.22
CA LYS A 464 -17.46 -12.80 -20.19
C LYS A 464 -16.08 -12.79 -19.55
N GLN A 465 -15.98 -12.17 -18.37
CA GLN A 465 -14.73 -12.12 -17.62
C GLN A 465 -14.42 -13.49 -17.05
N PRO A 466 -13.13 -13.89 -17.04
CA PRO A 466 -12.71 -15.15 -16.46
C PRO A 466 -12.99 -15.17 -14.96
N LEU A 467 -13.47 -16.30 -14.49
CA LEU A 467 -13.51 -16.66 -13.09
C LEU A 467 -12.33 -17.59 -12.77
N LEU A 468 -11.36 -17.08 -12.03
CA LEU A 468 -10.29 -17.88 -11.45
C LEU A 468 -10.77 -18.42 -10.10
N PHE A 469 -11.22 -19.66 -10.08
CA PHE A 469 -11.63 -20.34 -8.85
C PHE A 469 -10.39 -20.98 -8.22
N ALA A 470 -9.87 -20.37 -7.17
CA ALA A 470 -8.65 -20.81 -6.52
C ALA A 470 -8.96 -21.58 -5.23
N ILE A 471 -8.52 -22.84 -5.15
CA ILE A 471 -8.48 -23.58 -3.89
C ILE A 471 -7.30 -23.02 -3.10
N SER A 472 -7.61 -22.19 -2.08
CA SER A 472 -6.59 -21.64 -1.18
C SER A 472 -6.09 -22.73 -0.22
N LYS A 473 -4.95 -22.49 0.46
CA LYS A 473 -4.36 -23.47 1.39
C LYS A 473 -4.23 -24.88 0.77
N ALA A 474 -3.97 -24.94 -0.54
CA ALA A 474 -3.91 -26.20 -1.29
C ALA A 474 -2.77 -27.12 -0.81
N ASP A 475 -1.81 -26.60 -0.03
CA ASP A 475 -0.82 -27.39 0.70
C ASP A 475 -1.43 -28.42 1.64
N LEU A 476 -2.67 -28.22 2.09
CA LEU A 476 -3.44 -29.21 2.87
C LEU A 476 -3.96 -30.37 2.04
N LEU A 477 -3.95 -30.26 0.71
CA LEU A 477 -4.46 -31.23 -0.28
C LEU A 477 -3.38 -31.71 -1.23
N ARG A 478 -2.11 -31.73 -0.81
CA ARG A 478 -0.96 -32.05 -1.70
C ARG A 478 -1.03 -33.41 -2.37
N ASN A 479 -1.70 -34.37 -1.75
CA ASN A 479 -1.85 -35.70 -2.28
C ASN A 479 -2.96 -35.81 -3.33
N GLU A 480 -3.85 -34.80 -3.41
CA GLU A 480 -5.03 -34.78 -4.25
C GLU A 480 -4.91 -33.81 -5.43
N LEU A 481 -4.07 -32.79 -5.32
CA LEU A 481 -3.96 -31.70 -6.29
C LEU A 481 -2.56 -31.62 -6.90
N ALA A 482 -2.51 -31.37 -8.21
CA ALA A 482 -1.28 -31.29 -9.00
C ALA A 482 -0.58 -29.93 -8.83
N MET A 483 0.02 -29.69 -7.66
CA MET A 483 0.72 -28.42 -7.34
C MET A 483 2.16 -28.35 -7.90
N ALA A 484 2.67 -29.39 -8.52
CA ALA A 484 4.03 -29.45 -9.07
C ALA A 484 4.08 -29.34 -10.61
N ALA A 485 2.95 -29.05 -11.26
CA ALA A 485 2.92 -28.92 -12.71
C ALA A 485 3.68 -27.67 -13.18
N GLU A 486 4.42 -27.80 -14.28
CA GLU A 486 5.10 -26.66 -14.91
C GLU A 486 4.13 -25.92 -15.84
N VAL A 487 3.58 -24.80 -15.41
CA VAL A 487 2.66 -23.95 -16.17
C VAL A 487 3.37 -22.81 -16.91
N TYR A 488 4.68 -22.71 -16.78
CA TYR A 488 5.51 -21.72 -17.45
C TYR A 488 6.52 -22.39 -18.38
N ARG A 489 6.73 -21.82 -19.57
CA ARG A 489 7.71 -22.31 -20.55
C ARG A 489 8.67 -21.20 -20.94
N PRO A 490 9.99 -21.48 -21.05
CA PRO A 490 10.92 -20.50 -21.58
C PRO A 490 10.66 -20.27 -23.06
N ASN A 491 10.67 -19.00 -23.48
CA ASN A 491 10.66 -18.58 -24.87
C ASN A 491 12.10 -18.52 -25.42
N LEU A 492 12.24 -18.10 -26.69
CA LEU A 492 13.54 -18.00 -27.38
C LEU A 492 14.51 -17.00 -26.69
N ASP A 493 13.98 -16.00 -26.00
CA ASP A 493 14.75 -14.97 -25.31
C ASP A 493 15.10 -15.35 -23.86
N GLY A 494 14.77 -16.60 -23.46
CA GLY A 494 14.99 -17.10 -22.10
C GLY A 494 14.01 -16.55 -21.06
N LYS A 495 13.01 -15.79 -21.50
CA LYS A 495 11.90 -15.33 -20.64
C LYS A 495 10.81 -16.40 -20.57
N LEU A 496 9.96 -16.32 -19.57
CA LEU A 496 8.86 -17.26 -19.41
C LEU A 496 7.61 -16.78 -20.16
N SER A 497 6.89 -17.74 -20.71
CA SER A 497 5.53 -17.59 -21.24
C SER A 497 4.58 -18.48 -20.45
N LEU A 498 3.32 -18.10 -20.35
CA LEU A 498 2.29 -18.94 -19.73
C LEU A 498 1.89 -20.06 -20.70
N ASP A 499 2.07 -21.32 -20.29
CA ASP A 499 1.62 -22.49 -21.06
C ASP A 499 0.13 -22.73 -20.80
N VAL A 500 -0.70 -22.27 -21.75
CA VAL A 500 -2.15 -22.32 -21.64
C VAL A 500 -2.68 -23.75 -21.60
N ALA A 501 -2.09 -24.67 -22.38
CA ALA A 501 -2.50 -26.07 -22.37
C ALA A 501 -2.15 -26.76 -21.04
N ALA A 502 -0.95 -26.50 -20.50
CA ALA A 502 -0.56 -27.03 -19.20
C ALA A 502 -1.45 -26.48 -18.08
N LEU A 503 -1.75 -25.17 -18.10
CA LEU A 503 -2.67 -24.56 -17.13
C LEU A 503 -4.09 -25.11 -17.26
N ARG A 504 -4.59 -25.34 -18.49
CA ARG A 504 -5.91 -25.94 -18.71
C ARG A 504 -5.96 -27.35 -18.12
N LYS A 505 -4.92 -28.15 -18.32
CA LYS A 505 -4.83 -29.48 -17.73
C LYS A 505 -4.91 -29.43 -16.20
N VAL A 506 -4.17 -28.52 -15.56
CA VAL A 506 -4.24 -28.32 -14.10
C VAL A 506 -5.66 -27.91 -13.67
N SER A 507 -6.29 -27.02 -14.44
CA SER A 507 -7.66 -26.58 -14.18
C SER A 507 -8.65 -27.75 -14.27
N ASP A 508 -8.58 -28.58 -15.31
CA ASP A 508 -9.48 -29.71 -15.51
C ASP A 508 -9.29 -30.78 -14.43
N GLU A 509 -8.05 -31.06 -14.01
CA GLU A 509 -7.74 -31.98 -12.90
C GLU A 509 -8.27 -31.45 -11.56
N THR A 510 -8.11 -30.16 -11.30
CA THR A 510 -8.61 -29.49 -10.08
C THR A 510 -10.15 -29.48 -10.06
N GLU A 511 -10.77 -29.21 -11.20
CA GLU A 511 -12.22 -29.25 -11.34
C GLU A 511 -12.76 -30.67 -11.13
N ALA A 512 -12.12 -31.69 -11.74
CA ALA A 512 -12.51 -33.08 -11.53
C ALA A 512 -12.39 -33.52 -10.06
N PHE A 513 -11.47 -32.94 -9.30
CA PHE A 513 -11.39 -33.13 -7.86
C PHE A 513 -12.62 -32.51 -7.16
N LEU A 514 -12.99 -31.27 -7.50
CA LEU A 514 -14.18 -30.61 -6.92
C LEU A 514 -15.46 -31.35 -7.30
N ASP A 515 -15.61 -31.80 -8.54
CA ASP A 515 -16.77 -32.56 -9.02
C ASP A 515 -16.99 -33.86 -8.22
N ARG A 516 -15.90 -34.50 -7.77
CA ARG A 516 -15.98 -35.71 -6.93
C ARG A 516 -16.27 -35.42 -5.45
N THR A 517 -15.92 -34.23 -4.97
CA THR A 517 -15.94 -33.92 -3.53
C THR A 517 -17.02 -32.92 -3.15
N VAL A 518 -17.19 -31.86 -3.94
CA VAL A 518 -18.12 -30.73 -3.69
C VAL A 518 -18.74 -30.26 -5.03
N PRO A 519 -19.50 -31.14 -5.74
CA PRO A 519 -19.96 -30.88 -7.11
C PRO A 519 -20.81 -29.62 -7.27
N GLU A 520 -21.56 -29.24 -6.24
CA GLU A 520 -22.37 -28.02 -6.23
C GLU A 520 -21.51 -26.76 -6.29
N VAL A 521 -20.28 -26.77 -5.79
CA VAL A 521 -19.36 -25.64 -5.81
C VAL A 521 -18.83 -25.41 -7.22
N SER A 522 -18.34 -26.47 -7.89
CA SER A 522 -17.85 -26.38 -9.28
C SER A 522 -18.98 -25.99 -10.24
N ALA A 523 -20.17 -26.59 -10.09
CA ALA A 523 -21.34 -26.24 -10.89
C ALA A 523 -21.74 -24.75 -10.73
N THR A 524 -21.77 -24.24 -9.49
CA THR A 524 -22.10 -22.83 -9.22
C THR A 524 -21.03 -21.90 -9.80
N ALA A 525 -19.75 -22.26 -9.71
CA ALA A 525 -18.67 -21.47 -10.33
C ALA A 525 -18.85 -21.34 -11.84
N ARG A 526 -19.20 -22.43 -12.51
CA ARG A 526 -19.51 -22.45 -13.95
C ARG A 526 -20.75 -21.63 -14.31
N ASP A 527 -21.71 -21.49 -13.40
CA ASP A 527 -22.88 -20.64 -13.60
C ASP A 527 -22.56 -19.14 -13.62
N ILE A 528 -21.42 -18.73 -13.07
CA ILE A 528 -20.97 -17.33 -13.06
C ILE A 528 -20.36 -16.92 -14.39
N SER A 529 -19.43 -17.72 -14.93
CA SER A 529 -18.70 -17.43 -16.15
C SER A 529 -18.54 -18.67 -17.03
N ASP A 530 -18.53 -18.48 -18.36
CA ASP A 530 -18.18 -19.54 -19.31
C ASP A 530 -16.66 -19.79 -19.34
N ASP A 531 -15.85 -18.81 -18.91
CA ASP A 531 -14.41 -18.88 -18.84
C ASP A 531 -13.97 -19.13 -17.38
N CYS A 532 -14.15 -20.36 -16.89
CA CYS A 532 -13.74 -20.80 -15.57
C CYS A 532 -12.41 -21.52 -15.59
N TRP A 533 -11.56 -21.18 -14.61
CA TRP A 533 -10.26 -21.80 -14.37
C TRP A 533 -10.15 -22.19 -12.89
N PHE A 534 -9.92 -23.47 -12.64
CA PHE A 534 -9.77 -24.02 -11.29
C PHE A 534 -8.28 -24.22 -10.99
N ILE A 535 -7.75 -23.52 -9.99
CA ILE A 535 -6.31 -23.52 -9.69
C ILE A 535 -6.06 -23.77 -8.20
N PRO A 536 -5.15 -24.67 -7.83
CA PRO A 536 -4.73 -24.80 -6.45
C PRO A 536 -3.65 -23.76 -6.12
N VAL A 537 -3.79 -23.04 -5.01
CA VAL A 537 -2.81 -22.04 -4.56
C VAL A 537 -2.50 -22.19 -3.08
N SER A 538 -1.27 -21.85 -2.69
CA SER A 538 -0.93 -21.79 -1.28
C SER A 538 -0.11 -20.53 -0.98
N ALA A 539 -0.61 -19.67 -0.09
CA ALA A 539 0.05 -18.43 0.28
C ALA A 539 1.30 -18.65 1.14
N LEU A 540 1.32 -19.69 1.95
CA LEU A 540 2.43 -19.99 2.85
C LEU A 540 3.24 -21.21 2.42
N GLY A 541 2.65 -22.13 1.62
CA GLY A 541 3.25 -23.40 1.22
C GLY A 541 3.20 -24.48 2.29
N HIS A 542 2.67 -24.18 3.47
CA HIS A 542 2.50 -25.10 4.58
C HIS A 542 1.40 -24.63 5.53
N ASN A 543 0.89 -25.56 6.35
CA ASN A 543 -0.06 -25.21 7.41
C ASN A 543 0.63 -24.42 8.53
N PRO A 544 0.21 -23.19 8.87
CA PRO A 544 0.83 -22.43 9.95
C PRO A 544 0.63 -23.11 11.31
N MET A 545 1.59 -22.91 12.22
CA MET A 545 1.45 -23.33 13.62
C MET A 545 0.38 -22.47 14.32
N LYS A 546 -0.13 -22.94 15.47
CA LYS A 546 -1.10 -22.16 16.26
C LYS A 546 -0.55 -20.81 16.71
N GLU A 547 0.73 -20.76 16.97
CA GLU A 547 1.46 -19.57 17.44
C GLU A 547 1.82 -18.60 16.30
N GLY A 548 1.70 -19.03 15.04
CA GLY A 548 2.03 -18.20 13.88
C GLY A 548 2.83 -18.93 12.80
N VAL A 549 3.55 -18.15 12.00
CA VAL A 549 4.39 -18.63 10.89
C VAL A 549 5.79 -18.04 11.01
N ARG A 550 6.82 -18.80 10.65
CA ARG A 550 8.18 -18.28 10.50
C ARG A 550 8.40 -17.85 9.05
N PRO A 551 8.86 -16.62 8.81
CA PRO A 551 9.13 -16.13 7.46
C PRO A 551 10.04 -17.04 6.63
N CYS A 552 11.07 -17.63 7.26
CA CYS A 552 11.98 -18.57 6.59
C CYS A 552 11.31 -19.85 6.07
N ASP A 553 10.15 -20.24 6.59
CA ASP A 553 9.41 -21.43 6.17
C ASP A 553 8.42 -21.15 5.04
N ILE A 554 8.12 -19.87 4.76
CA ILE A 554 7.13 -19.48 3.75
C ILE A 554 7.64 -19.82 2.34
N ARG A 555 6.86 -20.62 1.63
CA ARG A 555 7.12 -21.05 0.25
C ARG A 555 5.81 -20.97 -0.55
N PRO A 556 5.41 -19.75 -1.00
CA PRO A 556 4.18 -19.59 -1.76
C PRO A 556 4.18 -20.45 -3.04
N VAL A 557 3.04 -21.00 -3.36
CA VAL A 557 2.84 -21.80 -4.57
C VAL A 557 1.73 -21.19 -5.40
N TRP A 558 2.08 -20.77 -6.63
CA TRP A 558 1.17 -20.20 -7.63
C TRP A 558 0.32 -19.02 -7.15
N THR A 559 0.78 -18.29 -6.14
CA THR A 559 0.07 -17.09 -5.69
C THR A 559 0.14 -15.96 -6.72
N GLU A 560 1.20 -15.92 -7.52
CA GLU A 560 1.36 -14.98 -8.64
C GLU A 560 0.50 -15.33 -9.86
N LEU A 561 0.09 -16.61 -10.00
CA LEU A 561 -0.56 -17.12 -11.20
C LEU A 561 -1.84 -16.37 -11.60
N PRO A 562 -2.75 -15.97 -10.70
CA PRO A 562 -3.91 -15.16 -11.06
C PRO A 562 -3.55 -13.81 -11.68
N ILE A 563 -2.50 -13.16 -11.18
CA ILE A 563 -2.00 -11.90 -11.76
C ILE A 563 -1.35 -12.19 -13.13
N VAL A 564 -0.45 -13.18 -13.22
CA VAL A 564 0.19 -13.60 -14.47
C VAL A 564 -0.85 -13.95 -15.53
N PHE A 565 -1.89 -14.70 -15.17
CA PHE A 565 -3.01 -15.03 -16.05
C PHE A 565 -3.71 -13.76 -16.56
N THR A 566 -4.04 -12.84 -15.66
CA THR A 566 -4.72 -11.59 -16.02
C THR A 566 -3.85 -10.73 -16.96
N LEU A 567 -2.55 -10.64 -16.68
CA LEU A 567 -1.60 -9.92 -17.53
C LEU A 567 -1.40 -10.60 -18.89
N ALA A 568 -1.37 -11.94 -18.94
CA ALA A 568 -1.28 -12.70 -20.19
C ALA A 568 -2.53 -12.48 -21.06
N ARG A 569 -3.72 -12.49 -20.47
CA ARG A 569 -4.97 -12.16 -21.16
C ARG A 569 -4.99 -10.73 -21.72
N LYS A 570 -4.29 -9.81 -21.09
CA LYS A 570 -4.12 -8.42 -21.55
C LYS A 570 -2.92 -8.21 -22.48
N GLY A 571 -2.26 -9.29 -22.88
CA GLY A 571 -1.15 -9.27 -23.83
C GLY A 571 0.18 -8.71 -23.28
N LEU A 572 0.30 -8.53 -21.95
CA LEU A 572 1.53 -8.09 -21.30
C LEU A 572 2.50 -9.26 -21.05
N ILE A 573 2.00 -10.46 -20.93
CA ILE A 573 2.78 -11.69 -20.80
C ILE A 573 2.46 -12.59 -21.99
N ALA A 574 3.51 -13.16 -22.59
CA ALA A 574 3.36 -14.06 -23.72
C ALA A 574 2.70 -15.39 -23.30
N THR A 575 1.91 -15.97 -24.21
CA THR A 575 1.31 -17.30 -24.05
C THR A 575 1.86 -18.27 -25.07
N VAL A 576 1.92 -19.55 -24.70
CA VAL A 576 2.28 -20.65 -25.58
C VAL A 576 1.26 -21.79 -25.46
N ASN A 577 1.20 -22.67 -26.47
CA ASN A 577 0.31 -23.84 -26.50
C ASN A 577 -1.18 -23.50 -26.32
N GLY A 578 -1.60 -22.32 -26.75
CA GLY A 578 -2.97 -21.85 -26.68
C GLY A 578 -3.06 -20.33 -26.50
N THR A 579 -4.28 -19.81 -26.52
CA THR A 579 -4.59 -18.40 -26.33
C THR A 579 -5.61 -18.25 -25.20
N LEU A 580 -5.49 -17.19 -24.43
CA LEU A 580 -6.50 -16.74 -23.47
C LEU A 580 -7.41 -15.73 -24.17
N GLN A 581 -8.68 -16.07 -24.35
CA GLN A 581 -9.66 -15.20 -25.04
C GLN A 581 -10.22 -14.13 -24.10
#